data_420ecdba1c8f41ece49c2eab1c0e58bc
#
_entry.id   420ecdba1c8f41ece49c2eab1c0e58bc
#
_cell.length_a   1.000
_cell.length_b   1.000
_cell.length_c   1.000
_cell.angle_alpha   90.00
_cell.angle_beta   90.00
_cell.angle_gamma   90.00
#
_symmetry.space_group_name_H-M   'P 1'
#
loop_
_entity.id
_entity.type
_entity.pdbx_description
1 polymer ?
#
loop_
_entity_poly.entity_id
_entity_poly.type
_entity_poly.pdbx_seq_one_letter_code
_entity_poly.pdbx_strand_id
1 'polypeptide(L)'
;MAILGIDEVGRGPLAGPLVVGAVILPENKDYLAWVDELKDSKQLSERKRERLSEVILEEAPAHGLGWVWADELNRIGMAEGLRLATRRAVEQARERSVAFSEIVIDGNINFLEDTTLGEYTTTVVKGDNLIKEVSAASIIAKVARDRYMSEELDYHFPQYGFAQHKGYGTPQHLRALKEYGICGEHRLFCKPVARAAGRVVTHPERKYCKNTTKIGNRGEEAVRKYLQCRQHHQILMHNFKTKYCEIDIVSLKGNKIYFTEVKTRKNNSGLLAVTSKKLEQMAFAVQVFLDRHTPYREYDPVLAVATVNGKYKIIDWFSLDALMAATQDDEEDGEDDYDYLDAPF
;
A
#
# COMPACT_ATOMS: atom_id res chain seq x y z
N MET A 1 24.71 7.76 5.08
CA MET A 1 23.69 6.70 5.19
C MET A 1 23.07 6.52 3.82
N ALA A 2 22.99 5.29 3.33
CA ALA A 2 22.46 5.03 1.99
C ALA A 2 20.92 5.06 1.99
N ILE A 3 20.35 5.62 0.92
CA ILE A 3 18.92 5.69 0.64
C ILE A 3 18.60 4.74 -0.50
N LEU A 4 17.54 3.94 -0.38
CA LEU A 4 16.97 3.18 -1.47
C LEU A 4 15.83 4.00 -2.08
N GLY A 5 16.06 4.59 -3.25
CA GLY A 5 15.03 5.33 -4.00
C GLY A 5 14.17 4.41 -4.86
N ILE A 6 12.86 4.64 -4.89
CA ILE A 6 11.88 3.82 -5.60
C ILE A 6 10.94 4.70 -6.43
N ASP A 7 10.69 4.30 -7.68
CA ASP A 7 9.67 4.90 -8.56
C ASP A 7 9.04 3.85 -9.47
N GLU A 8 7.82 4.12 -9.96
CA GLU A 8 7.09 3.22 -10.83
C GLU A 8 6.82 3.79 -12.22
N VAL A 9 6.80 2.90 -13.21
CA VAL A 9 6.45 3.20 -14.60
C VAL A 9 5.39 2.22 -15.11
N GLY A 10 4.44 2.75 -15.86
CA GLY A 10 3.45 1.89 -16.51
C GLY A 10 2.11 1.79 -15.79
N ARG A 11 1.71 2.74 -14.92
CA ARG A 11 0.34 2.77 -14.32
C ARG A 11 -0.75 3.07 -15.33
N GLY A 12 -0.53 4.05 -16.23
CA GLY A 12 -1.53 4.56 -17.16
C GLY A 12 -1.78 3.79 -18.47
N PRO A 13 -0.86 2.99 -19.01
CA PRO A 13 -1.05 2.25 -20.25
C PRO A 13 -2.22 1.25 -20.21
N LEU A 14 -2.79 0.98 -21.39
CA LEU A 14 -3.84 -0.03 -21.61
C LEU A 14 -3.26 -1.44 -21.78
N ALA A 15 -1.96 -1.55 -22.08
CA ALA A 15 -1.26 -2.82 -22.33
C ALA A 15 0.16 -2.80 -21.75
N GLY A 16 0.73 -4.02 -21.59
CA GLY A 16 2.07 -4.27 -21.13
C GLY A 16 2.23 -4.21 -19.60
N PRO A 17 3.45 -4.47 -19.09
CA PRO A 17 3.72 -4.61 -17.68
C PRO A 17 3.71 -3.27 -16.90
N LEU A 18 3.57 -3.40 -15.59
CA LEU A 18 3.96 -2.41 -14.60
C LEU A 18 5.39 -2.72 -14.15
N VAL A 19 6.23 -1.69 -14.06
CA VAL A 19 7.63 -1.85 -13.64
C VAL A 19 7.94 -0.84 -12.54
N VAL A 20 8.59 -1.32 -11.47
CA VAL A 20 9.12 -0.51 -10.38
C VAL A 20 10.64 -0.60 -10.41
N GLY A 21 11.31 0.53 -10.32
CA GLY A 21 12.76 0.61 -10.11
C GLY A 21 13.09 0.85 -8.65
N ALA A 22 14.22 0.29 -8.20
CA ALA A 22 14.80 0.55 -6.89
C ALA A 22 16.30 0.76 -7.07
N VAL A 23 16.86 1.85 -6.53
CA VAL A 23 18.29 2.19 -6.72
C VAL A 23 18.88 2.75 -5.44
N ILE A 24 20.10 2.29 -5.12
CA ILE A 24 21.01 2.94 -4.16
C ILE A 24 22.15 3.56 -4.97
N LEU A 25 22.41 4.85 -4.77
CA LEU A 25 23.52 5.54 -5.41
C LEU A 25 24.84 5.35 -4.63
N PRO A 26 26.02 5.49 -5.28
CA PRO A 26 27.31 5.44 -4.60
C PRO A 26 27.44 6.50 -3.49
N GLU A 27 28.23 6.21 -2.46
CA GLU A 27 28.47 7.16 -1.36
C GLU A 27 29.11 8.48 -1.82
N ASN A 28 29.96 8.41 -2.86
CA ASN A 28 30.60 9.57 -3.48
C ASN A 28 29.76 10.22 -4.59
N LYS A 29 28.45 9.99 -4.61
CA LYS A 29 27.51 10.44 -5.66
C LYS A 29 27.63 11.92 -6.01
N ASP A 30 27.92 12.77 -5.03
CA ASP A 30 28.03 14.23 -5.22
C ASP A 30 29.24 14.65 -6.07
N TYR A 31 30.17 13.72 -6.34
CA TYR A 31 31.35 13.93 -7.21
C TYR A 31 31.19 13.26 -8.57
N LEU A 32 30.05 12.63 -8.84
CA LEU A 32 29.80 11.92 -10.09
C LEU A 32 28.99 12.78 -11.05
N ALA A 33 29.60 13.23 -12.13
CA ALA A 33 28.99 14.14 -13.10
C ALA A 33 27.63 13.63 -13.65
N TRP A 34 27.48 12.31 -13.83
CA TRP A 34 26.23 11.74 -14.31
C TRP A 34 25.08 11.84 -13.29
N VAL A 35 25.38 11.91 -11.98
CA VAL A 35 24.38 12.09 -10.92
C VAL A 35 23.75 13.48 -10.99
N ASP A 36 24.53 14.50 -11.37
CA ASP A 36 24.00 15.85 -11.59
C ASP A 36 23.01 15.91 -12.75
N GLU A 37 23.17 15.00 -13.73
CA GLU A 37 22.28 14.91 -14.88
C GLU A 37 20.94 14.23 -14.59
N LEU A 38 20.81 13.56 -13.41
CA LEU A 38 19.57 12.89 -13.01
C LEU A 38 18.45 13.90 -12.77
N LYS A 39 17.36 13.69 -13.49
CA LYS A 39 16.10 14.45 -13.40
C LYS A 39 14.93 13.50 -13.64
N ASP A 40 13.70 13.98 -13.43
CA ASP A 40 12.50 13.27 -13.86
C ASP A 40 12.69 12.68 -15.28
N SER A 41 12.51 11.39 -15.41
CA SER A 41 12.74 10.64 -16.64
C SER A 41 11.99 11.19 -17.86
N LYS A 42 10.85 11.88 -17.63
CA LYS A 42 10.04 12.52 -18.68
C LYS A 42 10.65 13.80 -19.23
N GLN A 43 11.56 14.45 -18.46
CA GLN A 43 12.28 15.65 -18.87
C GLN A 43 13.54 15.36 -19.68
N LEU A 44 13.96 14.10 -19.74
CA LEU A 44 15.14 13.66 -20.47
C LEU A 44 14.75 13.17 -21.88
N SER A 45 15.63 13.40 -22.87
CA SER A 45 15.49 12.74 -24.17
C SER A 45 15.70 11.24 -24.04
N GLU A 46 15.12 10.44 -24.94
CA GLU A 46 15.25 8.98 -24.97
C GLU A 46 16.72 8.54 -24.94
N ARG A 47 17.54 9.08 -25.83
CA ARG A 47 19.00 8.80 -25.88
C ARG A 47 19.72 9.13 -24.56
N LYS A 48 19.32 10.21 -23.89
CA LYS A 48 19.93 10.56 -22.61
C LYS A 48 19.50 9.60 -21.49
N ARG A 49 18.25 9.18 -21.48
CA ARG A 49 17.74 8.17 -20.54
C ARG A 49 18.45 6.83 -20.72
N GLU A 50 18.62 6.37 -21.95
CA GLU A 50 19.31 5.12 -22.25
C GLU A 50 20.74 5.14 -21.73
N ARG A 51 21.51 6.18 -22.07
CA ARG A 51 22.87 6.36 -21.56
C ARG A 51 22.93 6.38 -20.04
N LEU A 52 22.06 7.15 -19.38
CA LEU A 52 22.02 7.22 -17.92
C LEU A 52 21.59 5.89 -17.31
N SER A 53 20.66 5.18 -17.91
CA SER A 53 20.26 3.85 -17.44
C SER A 53 21.41 2.85 -17.46
N GLU A 54 22.25 2.85 -18.52
CA GLU A 54 23.43 2.00 -18.61
C GLU A 54 24.42 2.33 -17.50
N VAL A 55 24.74 3.61 -17.31
CA VAL A 55 25.65 4.05 -16.24
C VAL A 55 25.11 3.71 -14.85
N ILE A 56 23.82 3.91 -14.59
CA ILE A 56 23.21 3.56 -13.31
C ILE A 56 23.31 2.06 -13.05
N LEU A 57 23.01 1.22 -14.04
CA LEU A 57 23.06 -0.24 -13.89
C LEU A 57 24.50 -0.76 -13.68
N GLU A 58 25.50 -0.05 -14.20
CA GLU A 58 26.91 -0.37 -14.05
C GLU A 58 27.50 0.13 -12.72
N GLU A 59 27.23 1.39 -12.35
CA GLU A 59 27.92 2.06 -11.23
C GLU A 59 27.12 2.06 -9.91
N ALA A 60 25.80 1.83 -9.93
CA ALA A 60 25.01 1.81 -8.71
C ALA A 60 25.37 0.57 -7.86
N PRO A 61 25.68 0.77 -6.57
CA PRO A 61 25.99 -0.33 -5.65
C PRO A 61 24.89 -1.37 -5.54
N ALA A 62 23.62 -0.92 -5.61
CA ALA A 62 22.47 -1.81 -5.68
C ALA A 62 21.38 -1.20 -6.54
N HIS A 63 20.73 -2.05 -7.31
CA HIS A 63 19.56 -1.72 -8.11
C HIS A 63 18.65 -2.93 -8.27
N GLY A 64 17.36 -2.71 -8.54
CA GLY A 64 16.41 -3.76 -8.82
C GLY A 64 15.25 -3.27 -9.68
N LEU A 65 14.67 -4.19 -10.45
CA LEU A 65 13.50 -3.98 -11.30
C LEU A 65 12.42 -4.99 -10.95
N GLY A 66 11.33 -4.51 -10.41
CA GLY A 66 10.17 -5.33 -10.10
C GLY A 66 9.13 -5.27 -11.21
N TRP A 67 8.90 -6.38 -11.89
CA TRP A 67 7.96 -6.53 -13.00
C TRP A 67 6.68 -7.18 -12.54
N VAL A 68 5.53 -6.64 -12.97
CA VAL A 68 4.22 -7.29 -12.86
C VAL A 68 3.55 -7.25 -14.23
N TRP A 69 3.30 -8.43 -14.77
CA TRP A 69 2.82 -8.62 -16.14
C TRP A 69 1.32 -8.32 -16.27
N ALA A 70 0.85 -8.12 -17.49
CA ALA A 70 -0.54 -7.75 -17.73
C ALA A 70 -1.54 -8.81 -17.22
N ASP A 71 -1.21 -10.09 -17.32
CA ASP A 71 -2.04 -11.18 -16.77
C ASP A 71 -2.09 -11.19 -15.24
N GLU A 72 -0.97 -10.89 -14.57
CA GLU A 72 -0.93 -10.74 -13.11
C GLU A 72 -1.77 -9.52 -12.69
N LEU A 73 -1.60 -8.37 -13.37
CA LEU A 73 -2.40 -7.16 -13.13
C LEU A 73 -3.89 -7.41 -13.32
N ASN A 74 -4.26 -8.21 -14.32
CA ASN A 74 -5.65 -8.59 -14.56
C ASN A 74 -6.25 -9.45 -13.43
N ARG A 75 -5.41 -10.21 -12.71
CA ARG A 75 -5.82 -11.06 -11.57
C ARG A 75 -5.87 -10.27 -10.26
N ILE A 76 -4.83 -9.48 -9.97
CA ILE A 76 -4.66 -8.85 -8.65
C ILE A 76 -5.08 -7.37 -8.61
N GLY A 77 -5.17 -6.72 -9.77
CA GLY A 77 -5.47 -5.28 -9.89
C GLY A 77 -4.24 -4.39 -9.68
N MET A 78 -4.40 -3.08 -9.95
CA MET A 78 -3.29 -2.13 -9.96
C MET A 78 -2.66 -1.90 -8.59
N ALA A 79 -3.46 -1.80 -7.52
CA ALA A 79 -2.94 -1.53 -6.18
C ALA A 79 -2.05 -2.66 -5.66
N GLU A 80 -2.50 -3.91 -5.76
CA GLU A 80 -1.69 -5.07 -5.39
C GLU A 80 -0.52 -5.27 -6.38
N GLY A 81 -0.70 -4.92 -7.65
CA GLY A 81 0.37 -4.91 -8.64
C GLY A 81 1.52 -3.98 -8.25
N LEU A 82 1.21 -2.77 -7.77
CA LEU A 82 2.22 -1.82 -7.26
C LEU A 82 2.95 -2.37 -6.03
N ARG A 83 2.24 -2.94 -5.05
CA ARG A 83 2.87 -3.59 -3.90
C ARG A 83 3.79 -4.74 -4.31
N LEU A 84 3.31 -5.62 -5.20
CA LEU A 84 4.08 -6.76 -5.69
C LEU A 84 5.33 -6.32 -6.46
N ALA A 85 5.19 -5.35 -7.39
CA ALA A 85 6.32 -4.80 -8.15
C ALA A 85 7.35 -4.15 -7.22
N THR A 86 6.90 -3.36 -6.23
CA THR A 86 7.80 -2.72 -5.26
C THR A 86 8.57 -3.76 -4.45
N ARG A 87 7.91 -4.81 -3.96
CA ARG A 87 8.60 -5.89 -3.23
C ARG A 87 9.64 -6.59 -4.10
N ARG A 88 9.29 -6.95 -5.34
CA ARG A 88 10.24 -7.57 -6.29
C ARG A 88 11.46 -6.69 -6.59
N ALA A 89 11.25 -5.37 -6.76
CA ALA A 89 12.35 -4.43 -6.98
C ALA A 89 13.27 -4.35 -5.76
N VAL A 90 12.71 -4.26 -4.56
CA VAL A 90 13.47 -4.22 -3.30
C VAL A 90 14.21 -5.53 -3.05
N GLU A 91 13.57 -6.68 -3.27
CA GLU A 91 14.18 -8.01 -3.15
C GLU A 91 15.40 -8.12 -4.07
N GLN A 92 15.27 -7.76 -5.35
CA GLN A 92 16.38 -7.77 -6.30
C GLN A 92 17.52 -6.80 -5.91
N ALA A 93 17.19 -5.60 -5.46
CA ALA A 93 18.21 -4.65 -4.97
C ALA A 93 18.98 -5.19 -3.76
N ARG A 94 18.30 -5.92 -2.85
CA ARG A 94 18.91 -6.54 -1.66
C ARG A 94 19.83 -7.71 -1.96
N GLU A 95 19.73 -8.36 -3.11
CA GLU A 95 20.66 -9.42 -3.55
C GLU A 95 22.11 -8.93 -3.60
N ARG A 96 22.33 -7.63 -3.80
CA ARG A 96 23.66 -6.99 -3.76
C ARG A 96 24.23 -6.80 -2.35
N SER A 97 23.46 -7.11 -1.30
CA SER A 97 23.87 -7.02 0.12
C SER A 97 24.36 -5.64 0.56
N VAL A 98 23.89 -4.57 -0.08
CA VAL A 98 24.20 -3.19 0.31
C VAL A 98 23.21 -2.74 1.38
N ALA A 99 23.75 -2.28 2.53
CA ALA A 99 22.92 -1.77 3.61
C ALA A 99 22.36 -0.37 3.28
N PHE A 100 21.12 -0.14 3.64
CA PHE A 100 20.47 1.18 3.57
C PHE A 100 19.68 1.44 4.86
N SER A 101 19.51 2.70 5.20
CA SER A 101 18.83 3.14 6.44
C SER A 101 17.44 3.69 6.18
N GLU A 102 17.13 4.04 4.93
CA GLU A 102 15.85 4.66 4.55
C GLU A 102 15.44 4.19 3.15
N ILE A 103 14.14 4.07 2.95
CA ILE A 103 13.51 3.85 1.65
C ILE A 103 12.69 5.08 1.30
N VAL A 104 12.86 5.61 0.10
CA VAL A 104 12.06 6.75 -0.38
C VAL A 104 11.30 6.35 -1.63
N ILE A 105 9.96 6.45 -1.58
CA ILE A 105 9.07 6.15 -2.70
C ILE A 105 8.51 7.45 -3.28
N ASP A 106 8.48 7.58 -4.62
CA ASP A 106 7.76 8.68 -5.27
C ASP A 106 6.27 8.59 -5.01
N GLY A 107 5.66 9.74 -4.70
CA GLY A 107 4.21 9.85 -4.48
C GLY A 107 3.80 9.95 -3.02
N ASN A 108 2.58 9.52 -2.71
CA ASN A 108 1.95 9.66 -1.40
C ASN A 108 1.45 8.34 -0.80
N ILE A 109 1.83 7.21 -1.38
CA ILE A 109 1.40 5.88 -0.94
C ILE A 109 2.63 5.04 -0.61
N ASN A 110 2.69 4.53 0.62
CA ASN A 110 3.69 3.56 1.03
C ASN A 110 3.26 2.15 0.58
N PHE A 111 3.88 1.64 -0.49
CA PHE A 111 3.58 0.30 -1.01
C PHE A 111 4.19 -0.84 -0.19
N LEU A 112 5.00 -0.51 0.83
CA LEU A 112 5.64 -1.45 1.75
C LEU A 112 5.03 -1.43 3.16
N GLU A 113 3.95 -0.66 3.39
CA GLU A 113 3.33 -0.45 4.71
C GLU A 113 2.94 -1.75 5.45
N ASP A 114 2.69 -2.82 4.70
CA ASP A 114 2.32 -4.14 5.21
C ASP A 114 3.52 -5.10 5.36
N THR A 115 4.74 -4.58 5.31
CA THR A 115 6.01 -5.30 5.48
C THR A 115 6.83 -4.69 6.61
N THR A 116 7.86 -5.40 7.09
CA THR A 116 8.83 -4.89 8.06
C THR A 116 9.63 -3.67 7.57
N LEU A 117 9.62 -3.41 6.26
CA LEU A 117 10.29 -2.25 5.66
C LEU A 117 9.39 -0.99 5.69
N GLY A 118 8.10 -1.13 5.99
CA GLY A 118 7.16 -0.02 6.00
C GLY A 118 7.52 1.10 6.94
N GLU A 119 8.11 0.78 8.09
CA GLU A 119 8.55 1.75 9.11
C GLU A 119 9.77 2.57 8.67
N TYR A 120 10.59 2.02 7.76
CA TYR A 120 11.77 2.69 7.18
C TYR A 120 11.47 3.40 5.87
N THR A 121 10.18 3.49 5.48
CA THR A 121 9.75 3.99 4.19
C THR A 121 9.08 5.36 4.31
N THR A 122 9.67 6.34 3.65
CA THR A 122 9.13 7.70 3.49
C THR A 122 8.55 7.86 2.08
N THR A 123 7.46 8.59 1.95
CA THR A 123 6.86 8.94 0.65
C THR A 123 7.06 10.41 0.35
N VAL A 124 7.52 10.74 -0.87
CA VAL A 124 7.82 12.10 -1.29
C VAL A 124 7.13 12.42 -2.60
N VAL A 125 6.20 13.37 -2.58
CA VAL A 125 5.51 13.82 -3.81
C VAL A 125 6.49 14.52 -4.74
N LYS A 126 6.60 14.06 -5.99
CA LYS A 126 7.61 14.48 -6.97
C LYS A 126 9.04 14.16 -6.51
N GLY A 127 9.22 13.04 -5.84
CA GLY A 127 10.52 12.56 -5.39
C GLY A 127 11.51 12.37 -6.54
N ASP A 128 11.02 12.02 -7.72
CA ASP A 128 11.77 11.92 -8.97
C ASP A 128 12.46 13.23 -9.42
N ASN A 129 12.04 14.37 -8.90
CA ASN A 129 12.69 15.67 -9.11
C ASN A 129 13.55 16.14 -7.94
N LEU A 130 13.36 15.58 -6.75
CA LEU A 130 13.94 16.06 -5.51
C LEU A 130 15.07 15.15 -4.99
N ILE A 131 14.97 13.86 -5.25
CA ILE A 131 15.85 12.83 -4.67
C ILE A 131 16.51 12.04 -5.81
N LYS A 132 17.82 12.07 -5.86
CA LYS A 132 18.61 11.48 -6.96
C LYS A 132 18.43 9.97 -7.09
N GLU A 133 18.28 9.25 -5.98
CA GLU A 133 18.00 7.82 -5.96
C GLU A 133 16.64 7.50 -6.61
N VAL A 134 15.63 8.32 -6.33
CA VAL A 134 14.29 8.18 -6.93
C VAL A 134 14.31 8.52 -8.43
N SER A 135 15.06 9.58 -8.81
CA SER A 135 15.30 9.91 -10.24
C SER A 135 15.97 8.75 -10.98
N ALA A 136 17.00 8.13 -10.37
CA ALA A 136 17.71 6.99 -10.95
C ALA A 136 16.75 5.78 -11.10
N ALA A 137 15.95 5.47 -10.09
CA ALA A 137 14.95 4.41 -10.12
C ALA A 137 13.92 4.63 -11.26
N SER A 138 13.42 5.87 -11.42
CA SER A 138 12.54 6.27 -12.52
C SER A 138 13.16 6.00 -13.89
N ILE A 139 14.44 6.36 -14.07
CA ILE A 139 15.14 6.20 -15.35
C ILE A 139 15.29 4.73 -15.72
N ILE A 140 15.80 3.87 -14.81
CA ILE A 140 15.98 2.44 -15.12
C ILE A 140 14.67 1.73 -15.39
N ALA A 141 13.63 2.01 -14.59
CA ALA A 141 12.30 1.45 -14.81
C ALA A 141 11.71 1.87 -16.15
N LYS A 142 11.87 3.17 -16.51
CA LYS A 142 11.36 3.72 -17.76
C LYS A 142 12.04 3.10 -18.97
N VAL A 143 13.37 3.03 -18.97
CA VAL A 143 14.15 2.46 -20.08
C VAL A 143 13.85 0.97 -20.23
N ALA A 144 13.87 0.20 -19.16
CA ALA A 144 13.58 -1.22 -19.19
C ALA A 144 12.18 -1.52 -19.75
N ARG A 145 11.16 -0.79 -19.27
CA ARG A 145 9.79 -0.97 -19.76
C ARG A 145 9.64 -0.56 -21.24
N ASP A 146 10.18 0.60 -21.62
CA ASP A 146 10.03 1.10 -22.99
C ASP A 146 10.75 0.18 -23.99
N ARG A 147 11.91 -0.37 -23.61
CA ARG A 147 12.64 -1.36 -24.42
C ARG A 147 11.81 -2.64 -24.61
N TYR A 148 11.26 -3.19 -23.52
CA TYR A 148 10.36 -4.34 -23.61
C TYR A 148 9.16 -4.09 -24.53
N MET A 149 8.51 -2.92 -24.41
CA MET A 149 7.36 -2.57 -25.24
C MET A 149 7.72 -2.43 -26.73
N SER A 150 8.95 -1.99 -27.05
CA SER A 150 9.39 -1.74 -28.43
C SER A 150 9.99 -2.96 -29.10
N GLU A 151 10.81 -3.71 -28.36
CA GLU A 151 11.62 -4.77 -28.93
C GLU A 151 10.91 -6.13 -28.85
N GLU A 152 10.26 -6.40 -27.73
CA GLU A 152 9.58 -7.68 -27.49
C GLU A 152 8.11 -7.62 -27.86
N LEU A 153 7.37 -6.68 -27.26
CA LEU A 153 5.93 -6.69 -27.40
C LEU A 153 5.45 -6.28 -28.80
N ASP A 154 6.11 -5.27 -29.38
CA ASP A 154 5.81 -4.83 -30.75
C ASP A 154 6.17 -5.90 -31.79
N TYR A 155 7.26 -6.64 -31.56
CA TYR A 155 7.66 -7.76 -32.40
C TYR A 155 6.59 -8.88 -32.41
N HIS A 156 6.03 -9.22 -31.26
CA HIS A 156 5.02 -10.27 -31.16
C HIS A 156 3.62 -9.79 -31.58
N PHE A 157 3.32 -8.51 -31.49
CA PHE A 157 2.02 -7.92 -31.76
C PHE A 157 2.13 -6.63 -32.59
N PRO A 158 2.74 -6.67 -33.79
CA PRO A 158 3.04 -5.47 -34.59
C PRO A 158 1.80 -4.68 -34.99
N GLN A 159 0.63 -5.33 -35.07
CA GLN A 159 -0.63 -4.69 -35.44
C GLN A 159 -1.09 -3.61 -34.46
N TYR A 160 -0.59 -3.60 -33.21
CA TYR A 160 -0.95 -2.58 -32.23
C TYR A 160 -0.04 -1.36 -32.26
N GLY A 161 1.24 -1.50 -32.68
CA GLY A 161 2.22 -0.42 -32.72
C GLY A 161 2.74 -0.03 -31.35
N PHE A 162 3.02 -1.00 -30.48
CA PHE A 162 3.50 -0.78 -29.11
C PHE A 162 4.84 -0.05 -29.06
N ALA A 163 5.69 -0.21 -30.06
CA ALA A 163 6.96 0.53 -30.17
C ALA A 163 6.77 2.04 -30.20
N GLN A 164 5.66 2.53 -30.73
CA GLN A 164 5.39 3.97 -30.86
C GLN A 164 4.79 4.57 -29.59
N HIS A 165 3.78 3.94 -29.03
CA HIS A 165 2.98 4.50 -27.93
C HIS A 165 3.15 3.76 -26.60
N LYS A 166 4.04 2.77 -26.51
CA LYS A 166 4.37 2.05 -25.25
C LYS A 166 3.15 1.53 -24.48
N GLY A 167 2.08 1.17 -25.21
CA GLY A 167 0.83 0.68 -24.63
C GLY A 167 -0.16 1.75 -24.15
N TYR A 168 0.17 3.03 -24.26
CA TYR A 168 -0.77 4.11 -23.91
C TYR A 168 -1.96 4.17 -24.87
N GLY A 169 -3.10 4.67 -24.37
CA GLY A 169 -4.36 4.76 -25.09
C GLY A 169 -4.41 5.87 -26.14
N THR A 170 -3.45 5.90 -27.04
CA THR A 170 -3.42 6.84 -28.17
C THR A 170 -4.51 6.51 -29.18
N PRO A 171 -4.88 7.46 -30.07
CA PRO A 171 -5.83 7.19 -31.14
C PRO A 171 -5.45 5.99 -32.01
N GLN A 172 -4.14 5.75 -32.21
CA GLN A 172 -3.63 4.59 -32.95
C GLN A 172 -3.95 3.29 -32.21
N HIS A 173 -3.61 3.20 -30.91
CA HIS A 173 -3.89 2.03 -30.09
C HIS A 173 -5.40 1.72 -30.00
N LEU A 174 -6.23 2.77 -29.83
CA LEU A 174 -7.68 2.61 -29.77
C LEU A 174 -8.28 2.12 -31.11
N ARG A 175 -7.71 2.54 -32.27
CA ARG A 175 -8.10 2.01 -33.57
C ARG A 175 -7.71 0.53 -33.73
N ALA A 176 -6.48 0.18 -33.34
CA ALA A 176 -6.01 -1.20 -33.37
C ALA A 176 -6.87 -2.11 -32.46
N LEU A 177 -7.24 -1.67 -31.25
CA LEU A 177 -8.17 -2.39 -30.38
C LEU A 177 -9.54 -2.63 -31.03
N LYS A 178 -10.04 -1.66 -31.78
CA LYS A 178 -11.33 -1.80 -32.49
C LYS A 178 -11.23 -2.78 -33.66
N GLU A 179 -10.10 -2.78 -34.36
CA GLU A 179 -9.89 -3.56 -35.57
C GLU A 179 -9.49 -5.01 -35.28
N TYR A 180 -8.52 -5.20 -34.37
CA TYR A 180 -7.92 -6.52 -34.11
C TYR A 180 -8.40 -7.13 -32.76
N GLY A 181 -9.19 -6.40 -31.96
CA GLY A 181 -9.58 -6.85 -30.62
C GLY A 181 -8.45 -6.71 -29.61
N ILE A 182 -8.46 -7.56 -28.59
CA ILE A 182 -7.46 -7.58 -27.52
C ILE A 182 -6.47 -8.73 -27.69
N CYS A 183 -5.22 -8.55 -27.22
CA CYS A 183 -4.27 -9.64 -27.01
C CYS A 183 -4.05 -9.88 -25.49
N GLY A 184 -3.28 -10.90 -25.13
CA GLY A 184 -2.99 -11.28 -23.75
C GLY A 184 -2.34 -10.18 -22.89
N GLU A 185 -1.68 -9.23 -23.55
CA GLU A 185 -0.98 -8.11 -22.90
C GLU A 185 -1.86 -6.92 -22.56
N HIS A 186 -3.14 -6.97 -22.93
CA HIS A 186 -4.08 -5.89 -22.59
C HIS A 186 -4.64 -6.03 -21.18
N ARG A 187 -4.78 -4.88 -20.52
CA ARG A 187 -5.26 -4.78 -19.14
C ARG A 187 -6.79 -4.69 -19.13
N LEU A 188 -7.45 -5.78 -18.78
CA LEU A 188 -8.89 -5.94 -18.85
C LEU A 188 -9.70 -5.00 -17.94
N PHE A 189 -9.08 -4.41 -16.94
CA PHE A 189 -9.69 -3.41 -16.06
C PHE A 189 -9.74 -2.02 -16.70
N CYS A 190 -9.01 -1.77 -17.78
CA CYS A 190 -9.05 -0.51 -18.53
C CYS A 190 -10.31 -0.44 -19.37
N LYS A 191 -11.10 0.65 -19.24
CA LYS A 191 -12.39 0.80 -19.93
C LYS A 191 -12.34 0.56 -21.45
N PRO A 192 -11.37 1.12 -22.23
CA PRO A 192 -11.29 0.87 -23.68
C PRO A 192 -11.06 -0.61 -24.01
N VAL A 193 -10.17 -1.27 -23.27
CA VAL A 193 -9.83 -2.68 -23.44
C VAL A 193 -11.02 -3.57 -23.12
N ALA A 194 -11.70 -3.32 -22.01
CA ALA A 194 -12.87 -4.10 -21.63
C ALA A 194 -14.04 -3.97 -22.64
N ARG A 195 -14.20 -2.80 -23.26
CA ARG A 195 -15.17 -2.62 -24.35
C ARG A 195 -14.79 -3.44 -25.58
N ALA A 196 -13.51 -3.42 -25.98
CA ALA A 196 -13.01 -4.22 -27.10
C ALA A 196 -13.12 -5.73 -26.83
N ALA A 197 -13.01 -6.15 -25.58
CA ALA A 197 -13.19 -7.54 -25.16
C ALA A 197 -14.66 -7.98 -25.05
N GLY A 198 -15.64 -7.11 -25.31
CA GLY A 198 -17.06 -7.40 -25.08
C GLY A 198 -17.45 -7.58 -23.62
N ARG A 199 -16.57 -7.19 -22.68
CA ARG A 199 -16.78 -7.31 -21.23
C ARG A 199 -17.29 -6.01 -20.65
N VAL A 200 -18.31 -6.10 -19.79
CA VAL A 200 -18.70 -4.95 -18.95
C VAL A 200 -17.59 -4.70 -17.94
N VAL A 201 -17.04 -3.48 -17.95
CA VAL A 201 -15.99 -3.09 -16.98
C VAL A 201 -16.57 -3.09 -15.59
N THR A 202 -16.34 -4.16 -14.86
CA THR A 202 -16.37 -4.08 -13.41
C THR A 202 -14.96 -3.73 -12.96
N HIS A 203 -14.70 -2.47 -12.57
CA HIS A 203 -13.43 -2.11 -12.00
C HIS A 203 -13.12 -3.06 -10.83
N PRO A 204 -11.97 -3.74 -10.79
CA PRO A 204 -11.54 -4.48 -9.60
C PRO A 204 -11.59 -3.58 -8.36
N GLU A 205 -11.19 -2.31 -8.49
CA GLU A 205 -11.28 -1.28 -7.44
C GLU A 205 -12.72 -0.97 -7.01
N ARG A 206 -13.70 -0.98 -7.93
CA ARG A 206 -15.12 -0.86 -7.55
C ARG A 206 -15.71 -2.15 -6.96
N LYS A 207 -15.18 -3.32 -7.31
CA LYS A 207 -15.48 -4.57 -6.57
C LYS A 207 -14.84 -4.56 -5.20
N TYR A 208 -13.65 -3.98 -5.04
CA TYR A 208 -13.03 -3.80 -3.74
C TYR A 208 -13.83 -2.80 -2.88
N CYS A 209 -14.23 -1.64 -3.40
CA CYS A 209 -15.09 -0.71 -2.66
C CYS A 209 -16.48 -1.28 -2.35
N LYS A 210 -17.12 -2.01 -3.29
CA LYS A 210 -18.40 -2.69 -3.02
C LYS A 210 -18.23 -3.95 -2.17
N ASN A 211 -17.10 -4.66 -2.28
CA ASN A 211 -16.80 -5.81 -1.44
C ASN A 211 -16.25 -5.41 -0.07
N THR A 212 -15.51 -4.29 0.08
CA THR A 212 -15.12 -3.80 1.40
C THR A 212 -16.34 -3.38 2.22
N THR A 213 -17.32 -2.71 1.64
CA THR A 213 -18.58 -2.42 2.32
C THR A 213 -19.36 -3.70 2.68
N LYS A 214 -19.43 -4.69 1.76
CA LYS A 214 -20.08 -6.00 2.06
C LYS A 214 -19.26 -6.86 3.02
N ILE A 215 -17.93 -6.80 2.96
CA ILE A 215 -17.01 -7.48 3.89
C ILE A 215 -17.07 -6.79 5.26
N GLY A 216 -17.05 -5.46 5.30
CA GLY A 216 -17.25 -4.66 6.50
C GLY A 216 -18.59 -5.02 7.16
N ASN A 217 -19.70 -4.86 6.45
CA ASN A 217 -21.06 -5.18 6.96
C ASN A 217 -21.21 -6.62 7.46
N ARG A 218 -20.54 -7.60 6.84
CA ARG A 218 -20.52 -8.99 7.32
C ARG A 218 -19.65 -9.19 8.54
N GLY A 219 -18.53 -8.46 8.63
CA GLY A 219 -17.68 -8.42 9.81
C GLY A 219 -18.39 -7.80 11.00
N GLU A 220 -19.04 -6.65 10.82
CA GLU A 220 -19.87 -5.97 11.81
C GLU A 220 -21.02 -6.85 12.28
N GLU A 221 -21.72 -7.53 11.37
CA GLU A 221 -22.79 -8.47 11.69
C GLU A 221 -22.30 -9.66 12.52
N ALA A 222 -21.12 -10.19 12.21
CA ALA A 222 -20.50 -11.28 12.98
C ALA A 222 -20.16 -10.81 14.42
N VAL A 223 -19.58 -9.61 14.56
CA VAL A 223 -19.25 -9.02 15.87
C VAL A 223 -20.53 -8.71 16.65
N ARG A 224 -21.54 -8.16 16.02
CA ARG A 224 -22.85 -7.88 16.65
C ARG A 224 -23.46 -9.16 17.24
N LYS A 225 -23.51 -10.24 16.47
CA LYS A 225 -24.00 -11.55 16.94
C LYS A 225 -23.14 -12.11 18.08
N TYR A 226 -21.84 -11.97 18.01
CA TYR A 226 -20.93 -12.39 19.07
C TYR A 226 -21.19 -11.63 20.37
N LEU A 227 -21.28 -10.30 20.30
CA LEU A 227 -21.57 -9.46 21.47
C LEU A 227 -22.90 -9.82 22.09
N GLN A 228 -23.96 -10.01 21.30
CA GLN A 228 -25.28 -10.39 21.79
C GLN A 228 -25.29 -11.82 22.38
N CYS A 229 -24.86 -12.81 21.59
CA CYS A 229 -25.08 -14.23 21.93
C CYS A 229 -24.03 -14.81 22.85
N ARG A 230 -22.77 -14.32 22.81
CA ARG A 230 -21.65 -14.85 23.59
C ARG A 230 -21.24 -13.97 24.73
N GLN A 231 -21.30 -12.65 24.53
CA GLN A 231 -20.87 -11.66 25.52
C GLN A 231 -22.06 -11.06 26.30
N HIS A 232 -23.31 -11.37 25.91
CA HIS A 232 -24.55 -10.88 26.54
C HIS A 232 -24.67 -9.34 26.57
N HIS A 233 -24.18 -8.68 25.51
CA HIS A 233 -24.38 -7.24 25.33
C HIS A 233 -25.76 -6.95 24.78
N GLN A 234 -26.38 -5.88 25.24
CA GLN A 234 -27.52 -5.26 24.58
C GLN A 234 -27.01 -4.30 23.50
N ILE A 235 -27.29 -4.56 22.23
CA ILE A 235 -26.93 -3.64 21.14
C ILE A 235 -27.90 -2.45 21.16
N LEU A 236 -27.34 -1.25 21.26
CA LEU A 236 -28.10 0.01 21.24
C LEU A 236 -28.20 0.58 19.83
N MET A 237 -27.07 0.60 19.12
CA MET A 237 -26.99 1.22 17.82
C MET A 237 -25.84 0.61 17.01
N HIS A 238 -25.91 0.67 15.69
CA HIS A 238 -24.82 0.37 14.76
C HIS A 238 -24.65 1.54 13.80
N ASN A 239 -23.42 1.72 13.29
CA ASN A 239 -23.02 2.77 12.36
C ASN A 239 -23.37 4.19 12.87
N PHE A 240 -23.00 4.48 14.13
CA PHE A 240 -23.17 5.82 14.69
C PHE A 240 -22.19 6.80 14.04
N LYS A 241 -22.72 7.78 13.32
CA LYS A 241 -21.92 8.74 12.53
C LYS A 241 -21.84 10.10 13.20
N THR A 242 -20.62 10.61 13.28
CA THR A 242 -20.33 12.02 13.57
C THR A 242 -19.67 12.67 12.34
N LYS A 243 -19.39 13.96 12.42
CA LYS A 243 -18.65 14.67 11.35
C LYS A 243 -17.22 14.11 11.15
N TYR A 244 -16.62 13.52 12.17
CA TYR A 244 -15.21 13.14 12.19
C TYR A 244 -14.96 11.63 12.25
N CYS A 245 -15.95 10.85 12.67
CA CYS A 245 -15.80 9.41 12.91
C CYS A 245 -17.14 8.68 12.81
N GLU A 246 -17.08 7.42 12.38
CA GLU A 246 -18.16 6.43 12.47
C GLU A 246 -17.74 5.38 13.50
N ILE A 247 -18.66 5.02 14.41
CA ILE A 247 -18.53 3.91 15.36
C ILE A 247 -19.41 2.76 14.85
N ASP A 248 -18.82 1.59 14.67
CA ASP A 248 -19.52 0.48 14.02
C ASP A 248 -20.62 -0.10 14.92
N ILE A 249 -20.37 -0.28 16.25
CA ILE A 249 -21.34 -0.85 17.18
C ILE A 249 -21.29 -0.10 18.53
N VAL A 250 -22.48 0.29 19.02
CA VAL A 250 -22.66 0.79 20.39
C VAL A 250 -23.49 -0.23 21.17
N SER A 251 -22.99 -0.68 22.34
CA SER A 251 -23.66 -1.72 23.13
C SER A 251 -23.49 -1.53 24.63
N LEU A 252 -24.42 -2.10 25.43
CA LEU A 252 -24.39 -2.08 26.88
C LEU A 252 -24.08 -3.46 27.46
N LYS A 253 -23.32 -3.50 28.53
CA LYS A 253 -23.15 -4.67 29.40
C LYS A 253 -22.89 -4.22 30.83
N GLY A 254 -23.75 -4.59 31.77
CA GLY A 254 -23.69 -4.11 33.14
C GLY A 254 -23.81 -2.58 33.21
N ASN A 255 -22.86 -1.95 33.91
CA ASN A 255 -22.77 -0.48 34.03
C ASN A 255 -21.90 0.18 32.94
N LYS A 256 -21.52 -0.56 31.89
CA LYS A 256 -20.60 -0.07 30.86
C LYS A 256 -21.29 0.07 29.50
N ILE A 257 -20.99 1.17 28.79
CA ILE A 257 -21.36 1.39 27.39
C ILE A 257 -20.14 1.26 26.49
N TYR A 258 -20.19 0.31 25.56
CA TYR A 258 -19.06 -0.03 24.69
C TYR A 258 -19.24 0.59 23.31
N PHE A 259 -18.18 1.23 22.84
CA PHE A 259 -18.05 1.81 21.50
C PHE A 259 -17.04 0.98 20.74
N THR A 260 -17.52 0.06 19.91
CA THR A 260 -16.69 -0.95 19.25
C THR A 260 -16.42 -0.58 17.80
N GLU A 261 -15.14 -0.53 17.42
CA GLU A 261 -14.65 -0.49 16.03
C GLU A 261 -14.39 -1.90 15.54
N VAL A 262 -14.81 -2.23 14.32
CA VAL A 262 -14.66 -3.56 13.72
C VAL A 262 -13.61 -3.53 12.62
N LYS A 263 -12.58 -4.36 12.73
CA LYS A 263 -11.53 -4.51 11.71
C LYS A 263 -11.57 -5.90 11.10
N THR A 264 -11.92 -5.98 9.81
CA THR A 264 -11.86 -7.24 9.05
C THR A 264 -10.51 -7.37 8.38
N ARG A 265 -9.73 -8.41 8.69
CA ARG A 265 -8.39 -8.68 8.16
C ARG A 265 -8.29 -10.08 7.58
N LYS A 266 -7.50 -10.25 6.52
CA LYS A 266 -7.21 -11.58 5.95
C LYS A 266 -6.21 -12.38 6.79
N ASN A 267 -5.32 -11.70 7.54
CA ASN A 267 -4.28 -12.29 8.40
C ASN A 267 -4.47 -11.86 9.86
N ASN A 268 -3.91 -12.63 10.80
CA ASN A 268 -4.09 -12.45 12.26
C ASN A 268 -3.47 -11.17 12.90
N SER A 269 -3.00 -10.20 12.13
CA SER A 269 -2.39 -8.96 12.64
C SER A 269 -3.45 -7.91 13.01
N GLY A 270 -4.29 -8.18 14.00
CA GLY A 270 -5.44 -7.33 14.36
C GLY A 270 -5.15 -6.14 15.27
N LEU A 271 -4.15 -6.22 16.15
CA LEU A 271 -3.89 -5.23 17.20
C LEU A 271 -3.30 -3.90 16.69
N LEU A 272 -2.47 -3.94 15.64
CA LEU A 272 -1.79 -2.75 15.08
C LEU A 272 -2.65 -1.89 14.14
N ALA A 273 -3.94 -2.12 14.07
CA ALA A 273 -4.80 -1.51 13.05
C ALA A 273 -5.57 -0.25 13.50
N VAL A 274 -5.43 0.17 14.77
CA VAL A 274 -6.10 1.38 15.29
C VAL A 274 -5.05 2.42 15.60
N THR A 275 -4.97 3.47 14.78
CA THR A 275 -4.02 4.57 14.96
C THR A 275 -4.45 5.49 16.10
N SER A 276 -3.50 6.17 16.77
CA SER A 276 -3.78 7.17 17.81
C SER A 276 -4.80 8.20 17.34
N LYS A 277 -4.70 8.66 16.09
CA LYS A 277 -5.67 9.57 15.49
C LYS A 277 -7.10 8.99 15.44
N LYS A 278 -7.25 7.68 15.14
CA LYS A 278 -8.57 7.04 15.15
C LYS A 278 -9.12 6.95 16.57
N LEU A 279 -8.28 6.69 17.57
CA LEU A 279 -8.68 6.66 18.98
C LEU A 279 -9.19 8.03 19.47
N GLU A 280 -8.50 9.11 19.12
CA GLU A 280 -8.95 10.48 19.42
C GLU A 280 -10.31 10.77 18.76
N GLN A 281 -10.49 10.37 17.50
CA GLN A 281 -11.75 10.53 16.80
C GLN A 281 -12.88 9.72 17.43
N MET A 282 -12.59 8.50 17.91
CA MET A 282 -13.56 7.67 18.63
C MET A 282 -13.92 8.30 19.98
N ALA A 283 -12.95 8.78 20.75
CA ALA A 283 -13.20 9.46 22.01
C ALA A 283 -14.10 10.70 21.83
N PHE A 284 -13.86 11.49 20.79
CA PHE A 284 -14.76 12.59 20.41
C PHE A 284 -16.17 12.11 20.07
N ALA A 285 -16.28 11.01 19.29
CA ALA A 285 -17.58 10.45 18.92
C ALA A 285 -18.36 9.92 20.12
N VAL A 286 -17.67 9.36 21.15
CA VAL A 286 -18.26 8.98 22.44
C VAL A 286 -18.89 10.18 23.14
N GLN A 287 -18.16 11.30 23.25
CA GLN A 287 -18.68 12.51 23.86
C GLN A 287 -19.93 13.01 23.14
N VAL A 288 -19.90 13.07 21.82
CA VAL A 288 -21.05 13.47 20.99
C VAL A 288 -22.24 12.52 21.18
N PHE A 289 -21.98 11.20 21.33
CA PHE A 289 -23.04 10.23 21.59
C PHE A 289 -23.71 10.49 22.94
N LEU A 290 -22.92 10.62 24.01
CA LEU A 290 -23.42 10.85 25.37
C LEU A 290 -24.16 12.19 25.49
N ASP A 291 -23.73 13.22 24.76
CA ASP A 291 -24.41 14.51 24.71
C ASP A 291 -25.80 14.42 24.04
N ARG A 292 -25.91 13.62 23.00
CA ARG A 292 -27.18 13.42 22.26
C ARG A 292 -28.14 12.43 22.92
N HIS A 293 -27.61 11.51 23.75
CA HIS A 293 -28.37 10.41 24.34
C HIS A 293 -28.23 10.44 25.87
N THR A 294 -28.81 11.44 26.49
CA THR A 294 -28.72 11.73 27.94
C THR A 294 -28.97 10.55 28.88
N PRO A 295 -29.86 9.56 28.59
CA PRO A 295 -30.06 8.39 29.43
C PRO A 295 -28.83 7.50 29.60
N TYR A 296 -27.83 7.62 28.71
CA TYR A 296 -26.61 6.80 28.74
C TYR A 296 -25.42 7.50 29.39
N ARG A 297 -25.59 8.72 29.93
CA ARG A 297 -24.50 9.46 30.61
C ARG A 297 -24.08 8.83 31.94
N GLU A 298 -24.93 8.01 32.52
CA GLU A 298 -24.64 7.33 33.80
C GLU A 298 -23.81 6.05 33.62
N TYR A 299 -23.55 5.63 32.38
CA TYR A 299 -22.76 4.45 32.06
C TYR A 299 -21.29 4.82 31.83
N ASP A 300 -20.40 3.94 32.28
CA ASP A 300 -18.96 4.09 32.06
C ASP A 300 -18.63 3.81 30.59
N PRO A 301 -18.13 4.80 29.82
CA PRO A 301 -17.81 4.59 28.41
C PRO A 301 -16.54 3.79 28.23
N VAL A 302 -16.57 2.78 27.37
CA VAL A 302 -15.44 1.91 27.03
C VAL A 302 -15.23 1.90 25.54
N LEU A 303 -14.01 2.23 25.10
CA LEU A 303 -13.59 2.02 23.73
C LEU A 303 -13.16 0.55 23.55
N ALA A 304 -13.63 -0.08 22.48
CA ALA A 304 -13.31 -1.47 22.19
C ALA A 304 -12.99 -1.67 20.70
N VAL A 305 -12.19 -2.69 20.43
CA VAL A 305 -11.84 -3.12 19.06
C VAL A 305 -12.18 -4.59 18.90
N ALA A 306 -12.80 -4.92 17.77
CA ALA A 306 -13.06 -6.28 17.37
C ALA A 306 -12.34 -6.60 16.06
N THR A 307 -11.60 -7.71 16.04
CA THR A 307 -10.92 -8.19 14.84
C THR A 307 -11.60 -9.43 14.29
N VAL A 308 -11.82 -9.44 12.98
CA VAL A 308 -12.54 -10.51 12.27
C VAL A 308 -11.69 -10.97 11.09
N ASN A 309 -11.52 -12.29 10.92
CA ASN A 309 -10.80 -12.83 9.77
C ASN A 309 -11.64 -12.82 8.48
N GLY A 310 -11.01 -13.18 7.35
CA GLY A 310 -11.68 -13.24 6.05
C GLY A 310 -12.82 -14.28 5.93
N LYS A 311 -12.98 -15.17 6.95
CA LYS A 311 -14.11 -16.10 7.08
C LYS A 311 -15.17 -15.61 8.07
N TYR A 312 -15.10 -14.35 8.48
CA TYR A 312 -15.97 -13.69 9.47
C TYR A 312 -16.00 -14.37 10.83
N LYS A 313 -14.95 -15.05 11.21
CA LYS A 313 -14.73 -15.52 12.58
C LYS A 313 -14.05 -14.41 13.36
N ILE A 314 -14.57 -14.12 14.54
CA ILE A 314 -13.92 -13.19 15.47
C ILE A 314 -12.61 -13.80 15.90
N ILE A 315 -11.53 -13.06 15.75
CA ILE A 315 -10.19 -13.43 16.19
C ILE A 315 -10.03 -12.95 17.61
N ASP A 316 -10.41 -11.68 17.86
CA ASP A 316 -10.26 -11.06 19.15
C ASP A 316 -11.29 -9.95 19.36
N TRP A 317 -11.61 -9.67 20.63
CA TRP A 317 -12.39 -8.52 21.07
C TRP A 317 -11.88 -8.08 22.42
N PHE A 318 -11.42 -6.86 22.55
CA PHE A 318 -10.81 -6.32 23.75
C PHE A 318 -11.20 -4.86 23.96
N SER A 319 -11.25 -4.43 25.23
CA SER A 319 -11.33 -3.02 25.59
C SER A 319 -9.93 -2.40 25.57
N LEU A 320 -9.86 -1.12 25.20
CA LEU A 320 -8.58 -0.40 25.18
C LEU A 320 -8.00 -0.23 26.59
N ASP A 321 -8.84 -0.15 27.62
CA ASP A 321 -8.40 -0.12 29.02
C ASP A 321 -7.64 -1.39 29.41
N ALA A 322 -8.09 -2.56 28.92
CA ALA A 322 -7.41 -3.83 29.15
C ALA A 322 -6.07 -3.93 28.40
N LEU A 323 -5.95 -3.27 27.26
CA LEU A 323 -4.71 -3.24 26.49
C LEU A 323 -3.65 -2.36 27.15
N MET A 324 -4.07 -1.19 27.67
CA MET A 324 -3.19 -0.27 28.40
C MET A 324 -2.70 -0.87 29.71
N ALA A 325 -3.52 -1.68 30.40
CA ALA A 325 -3.11 -2.41 31.60
C ALA A 325 -2.07 -3.50 31.27
N ALA A 326 -2.26 -4.27 30.20
CA ALA A 326 -1.32 -5.32 29.80
C ALA A 326 0.05 -4.81 29.34
N THR A 327 0.12 -3.58 28.78
CA THR A 327 1.40 -2.95 28.40
C THR A 327 2.15 -2.34 29.59
N GLN A 328 1.49 -2.09 30.73
CA GLN A 328 2.14 -1.61 31.96
C GLN A 328 2.76 -2.76 32.76
N ASP A 329 2.18 -3.96 32.72
CA ASP A 329 2.75 -5.14 33.40
C ASP A 329 4.05 -5.64 32.71
N ASP A 330 4.26 -5.37 31.41
CA ASP A 330 5.50 -5.72 30.70
C ASP A 330 6.65 -4.71 30.95
N GLU A 331 6.39 -3.53 31.52
CA GLU A 331 7.43 -2.53 31.86
C GLU A 331 7.94 -2.67 33.30
N GLU A 332 7.22 -3.36 34.23
CA GLU A 332 7.65 -3.55 35.60
C GLU A 332 8.58 -4.76 35.85
N ASP A 333 8.68 -5.71 34.89
CA ASP A 333 9.57 -6.89 35.01
C ASP A 333 10.98 -6.68 34.41
N GLY A 334 11.36 -5.45 34.05
CA GLY A 334 12.61 -5.09 33.37
C GLY A 334 13.68 -4.40 34.21
N GLU A 335 13.51 -4.28 35.55
CA GLU A 335 14.61 -3.82 36.44
C GLU A 335 15.36 -5.01 36.99
N ASP A 336 16.22 -5.64 36.21
CA ASP A 336 17.28 -6.51 36.68
C ASP A 336 18.62 -5.78 36.70
N ASP A 337 19.13 -5.65 37.92
CA ASP A 337 20.45 -5.26 38.39
C ASP A 337 21.58 -5.52 37.39
N TYR A 338 22.20 -4.47 36.87
CA TYR A 338 23.59 -4.54 36.42
C TYR A 338 24.52 -3.89 37.44
N ASP A 339 25.04 -4.73 38.37
CA ASP A 339 26.19 -4.47 39.17
C ASP A 339 27.41 -4.06 38.32
N TYR A 340 27.90 -2.87 38.57
CA TYR A 340 29.21 -2.40 38.15
C TYR A 340 30.29 -3.20 38.86
N LEU A 341 30.97 -4.08 38.16
CA LEU A 341 32.28 -4.60 38.58
C LEU A 341 33.37 -4.16 37.60
N ASP A 342 34.29 -3.40 38.19
CA ASP A 342 35.58 -2.94 37.71
C ASP A 342 36.34 -3.91 36.80
N ALA A 343 36.90 -3.38 35.71
CA ALA A 343 38.00 -4.00 35.01
C ALA A 343 39.16 -3.01 34.84
N PRO A 344 40.36 -3.31 35.34
CA PRO A 344 41.58 -2.57 35.01
C PRO A 344 42.28 -3.17 33.82
N PHE A 345 42.95 -2.27 33.07
CA PHE A 345 43.89 -2.40 31.96
C PHE A 345 43.30 -2.51 30.58
#